data_137a35983c8a887cc09ac1772655d95a
#
_entry.id   137a35983c8a887cc09ac1772655d95a
#
_cell.length_a   1.000
_cell.length_b   1.000
_cell.length_c   1.000
_cell.angle_alpha   90.00
_cell.angle_beta   90.00
_cell.angle_gamma   90.00
#
_symmetry.space_group_name_H-M   'P 1'
#
loop_
_entity.id
_entity.type
_entity.pdbx_description
1 polymer ?
#
loop_
_entity_poly.entity_id
_entity_poly.type
_entity_poly.pdbx_seq_one_letter_code
_entity_poly.pdbx_strand_id
1 'polypeptide(L)'
;MTDEGEKAYNFLILCSVMQNIALSDKGDATEAVTGIWHVFLDPEKTRGVLVTKFLLKRILQMIPVLLAVSVLIFAMIRITPTDPIASITRGKHVGEETKQMLRQEFHLDKSPVEQYVIWITDALQGDLGESYIHRQSVNSLIGERIGVTVGLVALAGAIALLIAIPIGVISAVKRNTIVDKILSVLSLIFVASPVFLTAILLMLIFSLHLNLFPSMGTGSLRHMFLPALALALNMVALTSRITRTTMIEQLGSDYIRTATAKGIPRWRVVLTYALKNALIPVITVTSVQIGSMLVGAVLVETVFAMGGLGGLLITAIKASDYPLVQGITLLLVFIFMCINLVVDVLYAVLDPRIRLK
;
A
#
# COMPACT_ATOMS: atom_id res chain seq x y z
N MET A 1 -13.26 26.65 -7.14
CA MET A 1 -12.44 27.85 -7.36
C MET A 1 -13.31 28.81 -8.16
N THR A 2 -13.50 30.01 -7.69
CA THR A 2 -14.23 31.04 -8.45
C THR A 2 -13.32 31.51 -9.59
N ASP A 3 -13.91 31.90 -10.71
CA ASP A 3 -13.24 32.47 -11.92
C ASP A 3 -12.20 33.57 -11.57
N GLU A 4 -12.41 34.31 -10.48
CA GLU A 4 -11.47 35.31 -9.95
C GLU A 4 -10.19 34.69 -9.33
N GLY A 5 -10.26 33.51 -8.71
CA GLY A 5 -9.11 32.84 -8.16
C GLY A 5 -8.17 32.27 -9.25
N GLU A 6 -8.76 31.87 -10.37
CA GLU A 6 -8.02 31.41 -11.54
C GLU A 6 -7.33 32.55 -12.28
N LYS A 7 -7.99 33.69 -12.35
CA LYS A 7 -7.44 34.94 -12.94
C LYS A 7 -6.29 35.51 -12.09
N ALA A 8 -6.42 35.51 -10.77
CA ALA A 8 -5.36 35.96 -9.85
C ALA A 8 -4.13 35.04 -9.90
N TYR A 9 -4.33 33.74 -10.01
CA TYR A 9 -3.25 32.75 -10.15
C TYR A 9 -2.51 32.91 -11.48
N ASN A 10 -3.24 33.07 -12.58
CA ASN A 10 -2.68 33.31 -13.91
C ASN A 10 -1.90 34.63 -13.94
N PHE A 11 -2.36 35.65 -13.24
CA PHE A 11 -1.65 36.94 -13.11
C PHE A 11 -0.32 36.81 -12.34
N LEU A 12 -0.27 36.02 -11.25
CA LEU A 12 0.95 35.78 -10.48
C LEU A 12 2.01 34.99 -11.29
N ILE A 13 1.56 34.02 -12.10
CA ILE A 13 2.45 33.29 -13.03
C ILE A 13 3.01 34.27 -14.08
N LEU A 14 2.17 35.14 -14.64
CA LEU A 14 2.57 36.13 -15.61
C LEU A 14 3.62 37.11 -15.03
N CYS A 15 3.44 37.58 -13.80
CA CYS A 15 4.37 38.40 -13.07
C CYS A 15 5.72 37.70 -12.82
N SER A 16 5.69 36.44 -12.39
CA SER A 16 6.91 35.65 -12.16
C SER A 16 7.70 35.39 -13.45
N VAL A 17 7.00 35.17 -14.55
CA VAL A 17 7.61 34.95 -15.86
C VAL A 17 8.14 36.25 -16.46
N MET A 18 7.44 37.36 -16.34
CA MET A 18 7.94 38.68 -16.76
C MET A 18 9.17 39.10 -15.97
N GLN A 19 9.23 38.75 -14.69
CA GLN A 19 10.40 38.98 -13.84
C GLN A 19 11.62 38.15 -14.28
N ASN A 20 11.42 36.89 -14.70
CA ASN A 20 12.46 36.03 -15.24
C ASN A 20 12.92 36.47 -16.66
N ILE A 21 11.99 36.96 -17.50
CA ILE A 21 12.34 37.51 -18.84
C ILE A 21 13.12 38.81 -18.71
N ALA A 22 12.78 39.66 -17.74
CA ALA A 22 13.50 40.91 -17.48
C ALA A 22 14.93 40.71 -16.96
N LEU A 23 15.23 39.51 -16.41
CA LEU A 23 16.55 39.13 -15.89
C LEU A 23 17.42 38.34 -16.90
N SER A 24 16.85 37.91 -18.04
CA SER A 24 17.55 37.15 -19.08
C SER A 24 18.08 38.11 -20.18
N ASP A 25 19.37 38.28 -20.25
CA ASP A 25 20.05 39.07 -21.26
C ASP A 25 20.19 38.24 -22.56
N LYS A 26 19.55 38.77 -23.63
CA LYS A 26 19.72 38.42 -25.06
C LYS A 26 19.30 37.02 -25.58
N GLY A 27 18.24 37.00 -26.35
CA GLY A 27 18.04 36.06 -27.48
C GLY A 27 16.93 35.03 -27.34
N ASP A 28 16.64 34.49 -26.15
CA ASP A 28 15.72 33.41 -25.94
C ASP A 28 14.26 33.82 -25.58
N ALA A 29 13.99 35.11 -25.60
CA ALA A 29 12.67 35.63 -25.17
C ALA A 29 11.49 35.13 -26.05
N THR A 30 11.71 34.88 -27.33
CA THR A 30 10.71 34.43 -28.29
C THR A 30 10.37 32.94 -28.10
N GLU A 31 11.35 32.09 -27.79
CA GLU A 31 11.09 30.67 -27.48
C GLU A 31 10.41 30.51 -26.11
N ALA A 32 10.81 31.31 -25.12
CA ALA A 32 10.16 31.33 -23.81
C ALA A 32 8.70 31.78 -23.89
N VAL A 33 8.40 32.83 -24.68
CA VAL A 33 7.07 33.37 -24.89
C VAL A 33 6.18 32.38 -25.69
N THR A 34 6.70 31.73 -26.73
CA THR A 34 5.95 30.66 -27.45
C THR A 34 5.72 29.46 -26.60
N GLY A 35 6.67 29.05 -25.75
CA GLY A 35 6.46 27.94 -24.76
C GLY A 35 5.35 28.28 -23.76
N ILE A 36 5.26 29.51 -23.29
CA ILE A 36 4.24 30.02 -22.40
C ILE A 36 2.84 30.01 -23.06
N TRP A 37 2.74 30.46 -24.30
CA TRP A 37 1.48 30.44 -25.06
C TRP A 37 0.95 29.03 -25.27
N HIS A 38 1.82 28.03 -25.52
CA HIS A 38 1.42 26.64 -25.61
C HIS A 38 0.88 26.07 -24.28
N VAL A 39 1.42 26.49 -23.15
CA VAL A 39 0.94 26.12 -21.80
C VAL A 39 -0.44 26.74 -21.51
N PHE A 40 -0.70 27.97 -21.99
CA PHE A 40 -1.99 28.65 -21.81
C PHE A 40 -3.09 28.16 -22.75
N LEU A 41 -2.73 27.70 -23.97
CA LEU A 41 -3.69 27.32 -25.00
C LEU A 41 -4.21 25.89 -24.88
N ASP A 42 -3.53 25.00 -24.12
CA ASP A 42 -3.95 23.61 -23.95
C ASP A 42 -3.73 23.08 -22.52
N PRO A 43 -4.61 23.45 -21.57
CA PRO A 43 -4.49 23.02 -20.18
C PRO A 43 -4.63 21.50 -19.99
N GLU A 44 -5.31 20.78 -20.90
CA GLU A 44 -5.43 19.32 -20.84
C GLU A 44 -4.11 18.63 -21.24
N LYS A 45 -3.43 19.14 -22.26
CA LYS A 45 -2.13 18.61 -22.71
C LYS A 45 -1.04 18.81 -21.67
N THR A 46 -1.03 19.96 -21.01
CA THR A 46 -0.13 20.26 -19.89
C THR A 46 -0.42 19.40 -18.67
N ARG A 47 -1.69 19.10 -18.39
CA ARG A 47 -2.10 18.15 -17.35
C ARG A 47 -1.54 16.73 -17.61
N GLY A 48 -1.63 16.24 -18.84
CA GLY A 48 -1.09 14.93 -19.22
C GLY A 48 0.43 14.83 -19.01
N VAL A 49 1.18 15.83 -19.47
CA VAL A 49 2.65 15.86 -19.36
C VAL A 49 3.12 15.91 -17.90
N LEU A 50 2.47 16.69 -17.04
CA LEU A 50 2.81 16.78 -15.60
C LEU A 50 2.56 15.48 -14.87
N VAL A 51 1.43 14.81 -15.13
CA VAL A 51 1.12 13.50 -14.51
C VAL A 51 2.11 12.44 -14.99
N THR A 52 2.45 12.42 -16.28
CA THR A 52 3.43 11.47 -16.82
C THR A 52 4.82 11.67 -16.22
N LYS A 53 5.27 12.92 -16.07
CA LYS A 53 6.56 13.26 -15.45
C LYS A 53 6.61 12.86 -13.98
N PHE A 54 5.51 13.06 -13.25
CA PHE A 54 5.34 12.63 -11.87
C PHE A 54 5.41 11.10 -11.74
N LEU A 55 4.66 10.37 -12.58
CA LEU A 55 4.68 8.91 -12.61
C LEU A 55 6.06 8.35 -12.92
N LEU A 56 6.71 8.90 -13.95
CA LEU A 56 8.05 8.47 -14.33
C LEU A 56 9.06 8.66 -13.18
N LYS A 57 9.01 9.82 -12.51
CA LYS A 57 9.83 10.08 -11.31
C LYS A 57 9.58 9.07 -10.21
N ARG A 58 8.31 8.72 -9.95
CA ARG A 58 7.92 7.73 -8.93
C ARG A 58 8.39 6.32 -9.29
N ILE A 59 8.22 5.91 -10.56
CA ILE A 59 8.71 4.61 -11.04
C ILE A 59 10.24 4.54 -10.93
N LEU A 60 10.95 5.59 -11.32
CA LEU A 60 12.40 5.64 -11.17
C LEU A 60 12.86 5.56 -9.70
N GLN A 61 12.09 6.11 -8.77
CA GLN A 61 12.36 5.99 -7.33
C GLN A 61 12.12 4.58 -6.77
N MET A 62 11.30 3.75 -7.44
CA MET A 62 11.09 2.36 -7.04
C MET A 62 12.34 1.50 -7.29
N ILE A 63 13.09 1.78 -8.34
CA ILE A 63 14.26 0.97 -8.74
C ILE A 63 15.32 0.88 -7.62
N PRO A 64 15.85 2.01 -7.08
CA PRO A 64 16.87 1.92 -6.02
C PRO A 64 16.33 1.28 -4.74
N VAL A 65 15.05 1.42 -4.43
CA VAL A 65 14.44 0.78 -3.26
C VAL A 65 14.37 -0.73 -3.46
N LEU A 66 13.91 -1.21 -4.63
CA LEU A 66 13.89 -2.64 -4.96
C LEU A 66 15.30 -3.25 -4.94
N LEU A 67 16.29 -2.55 -5.47
CA LEU A 67 17.68 -2.99 -5.43
C LEU A 67 18.21 -3.05 -3.99
N ALA A 68 17.96 -2.02 -3.17
CA ALA A 68 18.39 -2.04 -1.77
C ALA A 68 17.73 -3.18 -0.99
N VAL A 69 16.42 -3.40 -1.18
CA VAL A 69 15.67 -4.49 -0.55
C VAL A 69 16.18 -5.86 -1.02
N SER A 70 16.47 -6.03 -2.32
CA SER A 70 17.00 -7.29 -2.85
C SER A 70 18.35 -7.66 -2.24
N VAL A 71 19.25 -6.68 -2.07
CA VAL A 71 20.53 -6.86 -1.37
C VAL A 71 20.32 -7.23 0.09
N LEU A 72 19.40 -6.54 0.78
CA LEU A 72 19.11 -6.80 2.19
C LEU A 72 18.56 -8.22 2.39
N ILE A 73 17.57 -8.64 1.60
CA ILE A 73 16.99 -9.99 1.70
C ILE A 73 18.06 -11.04 1.45
N PHE A 74 18.85 -10.86 0.40
CA PHE A 74 19.91 -11.77 0.04
C PHE A 74 20.96 -11.88 1.17
N ALA A 75 21.38 -10.76 1.77
CA ALA A 75 22.32 -10.74 2.87
C ALA A 75 21.76 -11.38 4.15
N MET A 76 20.50 -11.04 4.52
CA MET A 76 19.87 -11.57 5.74
C MET A 76 19.77 -13.09 5.74
N ILE A 77 19.43 -13.68 4.60
CA ILE A 77 19.33 -15.15 4.46
C ILE A 77 20.68 -15.82 4.70
N ARG A 78 21.78 -15.20 4.28
CA ARG A 78 23.14 -15.75 4.42
C ARG A 78 23.78 -15.55 5.79
N ILE A 79 23.31 -14.58 6.56
CA ILE A 79 23.74 -14.40 7.95
C ILE A 79 23.16 -15.51 8.84
N THR A 80 22.05 -16.12 8.42
CA THR A 80 21.43 -17.23 9.16
C THR A 80 22.30 -18.49 9.03
N PRO A 81 22.72 -19.09 10.14
CA PRO A 81 23.67 -20.22 10.12
C PRO A 81 23.02 -21.56 9.74
N THR A 82 22.17 -21.56 8.73
CA THR A 82 21.51 -22.77 8.21
C THR A 82 22.15 -23.18 6.89
N ASP A 83 22.62 -24.44 6.81
CA ASP A 83 23.10 -25.00 5.55
C ASP A 83 21.90 -25.31 4.63
N PRO A 84 21.80 -24.67 3.45
CA PRO A 84 20.72 -24.96 2.49
C PRO A 84 20.66 -26.43 2.10
N ILE A 85 21.80 -27.10 2.02
CA ILE A 85 21.89 -28.53 1.70
C ILE A 85 21.14 -29.39 2.73
N ALA A 86 21.26 -29.08 4.01
CA ALA A 86 20.52 -29.79 5.06
C ALA A 86 18.97 -29.64 4.85
N SER A 87 18.53 -28.49 4.41
CA SER A 87 17.12 -28.24 4.10
C SER A 87 16.66 -28.97 2.83
N ILE A 88 17.47 -28.92 1.77
CA ILE A 88 17.20 -29.62 0.50
C ILE A 88 17.11 -31.13 0.71
N THR A 89 17.99 -31.70 1.54
CA THR A 89 18.01 -33.13 1.83
C THR A 89 17.02 -33.53 2.93
N ARG A 90 16.28 -32.57 3.50
CA ARG A 90 15.36 -32.78 4.63
C ARG A 90 16.01 -33.50 5.81
N GLY A 91 17.29 -33.18 6.08
CA GLY A 91 18.07 -33.79 7.14
C GLY A 91 18.48 -35.23 6.90
N LYS A 92 18.24 -35.80 5.71
CA LYS A 92 18.70 -37.15 5.36
C LYS A 92 20.20 -37.15 5.11
N HIS A 93 20.87 -38.20 5.58
CA HIS A 93 22.27 -38.45 5.26
C HIS A 93 22.38 -38.80 3.77
N VAL A 94 22.94 -37.90 2.99
CA VAL A 94 23.28 -38.11 1.57
C VAL A 94 24.79 -38.16 1.42
N GLY A 95 25.28 -38.93 0.45
CA GLY A 95 26.70 -39.02 0.16
C GLY A 95 27.29 -37.65 -0.25
N GLU A 96 28.60 -37.49 -0.04
CA GLU A 96 29.29 -36.23 -0.35
C GLU A 96 29.21 -35.87 -1.86
N GLU A 97 29.19 -36.85 -2.75
CA GLU A 97 28.96 -36.64 -4.17
C GLU A 97 27.60 -35.94 -4.44
N THR A 98 26.56 -36.43 -3.81
CA THR A 98 25.22 -35.83 -3.94
C THR A 98 25.17 -34.39 -3.39
N LYS A 99 25.84 -34.14 -2.26
CA LYS A 99 25.95 -32.78 -1.71
C LYS A 99 26.70 -31.84 -2.65
N GLN A 100 27.78 -32.31 -3.30
CA GLN A 100 28.52 -31.51 -4.27
C GLN A 100 27.71 -31.22 -5.52
N MET A 101 26.96 -32.20 -6.04
CA MET A 101 26.05 -31.98 -7.16
C MET A 101 24.97 -30.94 -6.82
N LEU A 102 24.36 -31.03 -5.65
CA LEU A 102 23.36 -30.06 -5.21
C LEU A 102 23.96 -28.65 -5.03
N ARG A 103 25.19 -28.53 -4.52
CA ARG A 103 25.88 -27.24 -4.43
C ARG A 103 26.10 -26.60 -5.80
N GLN A 104 26.47 -27.38 -6.80
CA GLN A 104 26.67 -26.91 -8.17
C GLN A 104 25.34 -26.54 -8.82
N GLU A 105 24.30 -27.40 -8.68
CA GLU A 105 22.98 -27.19 -9.23
C GLU A 105 22.35 -25.86 -8.76
N PHE A 106 22.50 -25.55 -7.46
CA PHE A 106 21.96 -24.33 -6.87
C PHE A 106 22.98 -23.20 -6.72
N HIS A 107 24.10 -23.28 -7.41
CA HIS A 107 25.19 -22.29 -7.41
C HIS A 107 25.71 -21.92 -6.01
N LEU A 108 25.59 -22.83 -5.03
CA LEU A 108 26.04 -22.62 -3.66
C LEU A 108 27.56 -22.76 -3.50
N ASP A 109 28.23 -23.21 -4.53
CA ASP A 109 29.68 -23.29 -4.66
C ASP A 109 30.33 -21.95 -5.04
N LYS A 110 29.54 -20.99 -5.56
CA LYS A 110 30.02 -19.69 -6.00
C LYS A 110 30.16 -18.70 -4.83
N SER A 111 30.89 -17.62 -5.05
CA SER A 111 30.99 -16.54 -4.07
C SER A 111 29.61 -15.88 -3.84
N PRO A 112 29.34 -15.31 -2.64
CA PRO A 112 28.06 -14.67 -2.35
C PRO A 112 27.70 -13.55 -3.34
N VAL A 113 28.70 -12.81 -3.83
CA VAL A 113 28.49 -11.74 -4.81
C VAL A 113 28.05 -12.31 -6.16
N GLU A 114 28.71 -13.38 -6.63
CA GLU A 114 28.32 -14.05 -7.88
C GLU A 114 26.93 -14.65 -7.80
N GLN A 115 26.58 -15.27 -6.67
CA GLN A 115 25.24 -15.80 -6.44
C GLN A 115 24.17 -14.69 -6.48
N TYR A 116 24.47 -13.51 -5.90
CA TYR A 116 23.56 -12.36 -5.96
C TYR A 116 23.38 -11.86 -7.39
N VAL A 117 24.50 -11.72 -8.14
CA VAL A 117 24.45 -11.23 -9.53
C VAL A 117 23.65 -12.19 -10.41
N ILE A 118 23.83 -13.49 -10.27
CA ILE A 118 23.05 -14.50 -11.00
C ILE A 118 21.58 -14.34 -10.67
N TRP A 119 21.22 -14.40 -9.39
CA TRP A 119 19.84 -14.32 -8.93
C TRP A 119 19.13 -13.03 -9.37
N ILE A 120 19.78 -11.86 -9.23
CA ILE A 120 19.15 -10.59 -9.62
C ILE A 120 18.99 -10.44 -11.13
N THR A 121 19.94 -11.02 -11.91
CA THR A 121 19.87 -11.02 -13.38
C THR A 121 18.72 -11.88 -13.86
N ASP A 122 18.54 -13.07 -13.29
CA ASP A 122 17.44 -13.97 -13.58
C ASP A 122 16.10 -13.36 -13.16
N ALA A 123 16.04 -12.74 -11.96
CA ALA A 123 14.85 -12.04 -11.49
C ALA A 123 14.44 -10.86 -12.40
N LEU A 124 15.39 -10.12 -12.97
CA LEU A 124 15.12 -9.05 -13.94
C LEU A 124 14.58 -9.60 -15.27
N GLN A 125 14.86 -10.86 -15.60
CA GLN A 125 14.30 -11.56 -16.76
C GLN A 125 12.94 -12.23 -16.46
N GLY A 126 12.49 -12.11 -15.20
CA GLY A 126 11.22 -12.69 -14.74
C GLY A 126 11.34 -14.10 -14.19
N ASP A 127 12.55 -14.64 -14.04
CA ASP A 127 12.78 -15.94 -13.42
C ASP A 127 13.23 -15.73 -11.95
N LEU A 128 12.38 -16.16 -11.00
CA LEU A 128 12.66 -16.10 -9.57
C LEU A 128 13.37 -17.35 -9.04
N GLY A 129 13.70 -18.29 -9.93
CA GLY A 129 14.37 -19.53 -9.61
C GLY A 129 13.45 -20.68 -9.23
N GLU A 130 14.02 -21.75 -8.71
CA GLU A 130 13.34 -22.97 -8.30
C GLU A 130 13.35 -23.13 -6.77
N SER A 131 12.19 -23.49 -6.19
CA SER A 131 12.06 -23.80 -4.77
C SER A 131 12.85 -25.06 -4.41
N TYR A 132 13.71 -24.98 -3.40
CA TYR A 132 14.50 -26.11 -2.92
C TYR A 132 13.66 -27.26 -2.38
N ILE A 133 12.50 -26.94 -1.78
CA ILE A 133 11.63 -27.89 -1.11
C ILE A 133 10.55 -28.43 -2.05
N HIS A 134 9.92 -27.54 -2.81
CA HIS A 134 8.81 -27.91 -3.69
C HIS A 134 9.27 -28.47 -5.03
N ARG A 135 10.52 -28.21 -5.44
CA ARG A 135 11.04 -28.59 -6.76
C ARG A 135 10.17 -28.11 -7.90
N GLN A 136 9.70 -26.90 -7.78
CA GLN A 136 8.86 -26.19 -8.71
C GLN A 136 9.33 -24.75 -8.86
N SER A 137 9.03 -24.13 -10.00
CA SER A 137 9.33 -22.72 -10.21
C SER A 137 8.67 -21.85 -9.14
N VAL A 138 9.42 -20.92 -8.57
CA VAL A 138 8.95 -19.92 -7.60
C VAL A 138 7.81 -19.10 -8.21
N ASN A 139 7.88 -18.78 -9.49
CA ASN A 139 6.84 -18.05 -10.22
C ASN A 139 5.48 -18.78 -10.21
N SER A 140 5.50 -20.11 -10.41
CA SER A 140 4.27 -20.93 -10.35
C SER A 140 3.67 -20.94 -8.96
N LEU A 141 4.49 -21.19 -7.92
CA LEU A 141 4.05 -21.21 -6.52
C LEU A 141 3.47 -19.87 -6.07
N ILE A 142 4.05 -18.77 -6.54
CA ILE A 142 3.55 -17.42 -6.29
C ILE A 142 2.24 -17.20 -7.06
N GLY A 143 2.18 -17.57 -8.35
CA GLY A 143 1.02 -17.38 -9.20
C GLY A 143 -0.25 -18.03 -8.66
N GLU A 144 -0.12 -19.22 -8.06
CA GLU A 144 -1.23 -19.94 -7.44
C GLU A 144 -1.81 -19.23 -6.19
N ARG A 145 -1.01 -18.41 -5.50
CA ARG A 145 -1.33 -17.89 -4.16
C ARG A 145 -1.52 -16.37 -4.07
N ILE A 146 -0.98 -15.62 -5.03
CA ILE A 146 -1.04 -14.15 -5.06
C ILE A 146 -2.48 -13.63 -5.01
N GLY A 147 -3.41 -14.32 -5.70
CA GLY A 147 -4.83 -13.95 -5.73
C GLY A 147 -5.50 -13.97 -4.35
N VAL A 148 -5.08 -14.89 -3.48
CA VAL A 148 -5.59 -14.98 -2.10
C VAL A 148 -5.16 -13.77 -1.28
N THR A 149 -3.86 -13.45 -1.29
CA THR A 149 -3.30 -12.33 -0.53
C THR A 149 -3.83 -10.98 -1.03
N VAL A 150 -3.81 -10.75 -2.35
CA VAL A 150 -4.32 -9.51 -2.94
C VAL A 150 -5.83 -9.37 -2.70
N GLY A 151 -6.59 -10.44 -2.86
CA GLY A 151 -8.03 -10.47 -2.58
C GLY A 151 -8.35 -10.18 -1.12
N LEU A 152 -7.57 -10.74 -0.20
CA LEU A 152 -7.71 -10.48 1.24
C LEU A 152 -7.47 -9.01 1.57
N VAL A 153 -6.38 -8.42 1.09
CA VAL A 153 -6.02 -7.01 1.33
C VAL A 153 -7.05 -6.07 0.70
N ALA A 154 -7.48 -6.37 -0.53
CA ALA A 154 -8.51 -5.57 -1.21
C ALA A 154 -9.85 -5.60 -0.47
N LEU A 155 -10.31 -6.78 -0.04
CA LEU A 155 -11.53 -6.92 0.73
C LEU A 155 -11.43 -6.21 2.09
N ALA A 156 -10.31 -6.38 2.80
CA ALA A 156 -10.05 -5.71 4.07
C ALA A 156 -10.04 -4.19 3.92
N GLY A 157 -9.39 -3.67 2.89
CA GLY A 157 -9.37 -2.23 2.57
C GLY A 157 -10.77 -1.68 2.28
N ALA A 158 -11.57 -2.41 1.50
CA ALA A 158 -12.96 -2.04 1.21
C ALA A 158 -13.83 -2.02 2.49
N ILE A 159 -13.76 -3.07 3.30
CA ILE A 159 -14.46 -3.13 4.60
C ILE A 159 -14.02 -1.98 5.51
N ALA A 160 -12.71 -1.72 5.57
CA ALA A 160 -12.18 -0.66 6.40
C ALA A 160 -12.72 0.72 6.02
N LEU A 161 -12.72 1.07 4.74
CA LEU A 161 -13.24 2.35 4.25
C LEU A 161 -14.75 2.48 4.46
N LEU A 162 -15.51 1.42 4.16
CA LEU A 162 -16.96 1.41 4.32
C LEU A 162 -17.39 1.58 5.78
N ILE A 163 -16.60 1.14 6.74
CA ILE A 163 -16.89 1.26 8.17
C ILE A 163 -16.28 2.53 8.77
N ALA A 164 -15.03 2.84 8.45
CA ALA A 164 -14.29 3.93 9.07
C ALA A 164 -14.84 5.31 8.76
N ILE A 165 -15.21 5.55 7.49
CA ILE A 165 -15.70 6.87 7.06
C ILE A 165 -17.03 7.20 7.76
N PRO A 166 -18.07 6.37 7.74
CA PRO A 166 -19.30 6.62 8.49
C PRO A 166 -19.08 6.80 9.98
N ILE A 167 -18.25 5.94 10.61
CA ILE A 167 -17.92 6.05 12.05
C ILE A 167 -17.28 7.41 12.35
N GLY A 168 -16.30 7.84 11.56
CA GLY A 168 -15.62 9.12 11.72
C GLY A 168 -16.56 10.31 11.56
N VAL A 169 -17.44 10.27 10.55
CA VAL A 169 -18.47 11.31 10.31
C VAL A 169 -19.46 11.38 11.48
N ILE A 170 -20.00 10.23 11.92
CA ILE A 170 -20.95 10.17 13.05
C ILE A 170 -20.30 10.70 14.32
N SER A 171 -19.07 10.31 14.60
CA SER A 171 -18.31 10.75 15.76
C SER A 171 -18.06 12.27 15.73
N ALA A 172 -17.75 12.84 14.56
CA ALA A 172 -17.57 14.29 14.40
C ALA A 172 -18.87 15.09 14.57
N VAL A 173 -19.95 14.63 13.95
CA VAL A 173 -21.26 15.30 14.04
C VAL A 173 -21.84 15.23 15.46
N LYS A 174 -21.61 14.12 16.16
CA LYS A 174 -22.00 13.90 17.56
C LYS A 174 -20.85 14.18 18.54
N ARG A 175 -19.99 15.14 18.23
CA ARG A 175 -18.83 15.50 19.06
C ARG A 175 -19.22 15.69 20.53
N ASN A 176 -18.40 15.16 21.44
CA ASN A 176 -18.55 15.24 22.91
C ASN A 176 -19.77 14.50 23.49
N THR A 177 -20.54 13.77 22.69
CA THR A 177 -21.62 12.90 23.19
C THR A 177 -21.09 11.53 23.64
N ILE A 178 -21.95 10.74 24.30
CA ILE A 178 -21.63 9.36 24.69
C ILE A 178 -21.27 8.50 23.47
N VAL A 179 -21.94 8.69 22.34
CA VAL A 179 -21.64 7.98 21.08
C VAL A 179 -20.21 8.24 20.62
N ASP A 180 -19.80 9.51 20.61
CA ASP A 180 -18.43 9.89 20.25
C ASP A 180 -17.39 9.25 21.19
N LYS A 181 -17.67 9.25 22.51
CA LYS A 181 -16.77 8.64 23.51
C LYS A 181 -16.64 7.14 23.30
N ILE A 182 -17.75 6.43 23.10
CA ILE A 182 -17.75 4.97 22.85
C ILE A 182 -16.95 4.64 21.59
N LEU A 183 -17.23 5.32 20.47
CA LEU A 183 -16.52 5.09 19.21
C LEU A 183 -15.03 5.39 19.32
N SER A 184 -14.66 6.43 20.09
CA SER A 184 -13.25 6.77 20.34
C SER A 184 -12.54 5.72 21.18
N VAL A 185 -13.19 5.18 22.21
CA VAL A 185 -12.63 4.12 23.07
C VAL A 185 -12.47 2.82 22.26
N LEU A 186 -13.48 2.44 21.47
CA LEU A 186 -13.38 1.27 20.60
C LEU A 186 -12.24 1.41 19.60
N SER A 187 -12.09 2.57 18.98
CA SER A 187 -10.97 2.84 18.08
C SER A 187 -9.63 2.70 18.78
N LEU A 188 -9.50 3.18 20.03
CA LEU A 188 -8.27 3.05 20.81
C LEU A 188 -7.93 1.57 21.08
N ILE A 189 -8.92 0.76 21.44
CA ILE A 189 -8.75 -0.67 21.69
C ILE A 189 -8.21 -1.37 20.43
N PHE A 190 -8.81 -1.13 19.26
CA PHE A 190 -8.39 -1.78 18.03
C PHE A 190 -7.04 -1.30 17.50
N VAL A 191 -6.68 -0.01 17.69
CA VAL A 191 -5.33 0.48 17.36
C VAL A 191 -4.26 -0.16 18.23
N ALA A 192 -4.54 -0.35 19.52
CA ALA A 192 -3.60 -0.95 20.48
C ALA A 192 -3.49 -2.48 20.34
N SER A 193 -4.48 -3.12 19.71
CA SER A 193 -4.53 -4.59 19.61
C SER A 193 -3.68 -5.09 18.43
N PRO A 194 -2.76 -6.05 18.66
CA PRO A 194 -2.08 -6.71 17.56
C PRO A 194 -3.07 -7.41 16.62
N VAL A 195 -2.85 -7.30 15.30
CA VAL A 195 -3.75 -7.85 14.27
C VAL A 195 -3.98 -9.35 14.44
N PHE A 196 -2.92 -10.12 14.77
CA PHE A 196 -3.05 -11.57 14.98
C PHE A 196 -3.94 -11.90 16.19
N LEU A 197 -3.90 -11.11 17.26
CA LEU A 197 -4.76 -11.29 18.43
C LEU A 197 -6.23 -11.04 18.06
N THR A 198 -6.51 -9.97 17.33
CA THR A 198 -7.84 -9.67 16.80
C THR A 198 -8.34 -10.82 15.92
N ALA A 199 -7.48 -11.35 15.06
CA ALA A 199 -7.79 -12.50 14.19
C ALA A 199 -8.18 -13.74 15.00
N ILE A 200 -7.39 -14.09 16.03
CA ILE A 200 -7.67 -15.22 16.91
C ILE A 200 -9.00 -15.01 17.68
N LEU A 201 -9.22 -13.82 18.24
CA LEU A 201 -10.45 -13.53 18.97
C LEU A 201 -11.70 -13.61 18.08
N LEU A 202 -11.64 -13.07 16.86
CA LEU A 202 -12.74 -13.18 15.90
C LEU A 202 -12.99 -14.64 15.50
N MET A 203 -11.93 -15.43 15.28
CA MET A 203 -12.06 -16.86 14.98
C MET A 203 -12.71 -17.60 16.16
N LEU A 204 -12.25 -17.39 17.39
CA LEU A 204 -12.81 -18.04 18.59
C LEU A 204 -14.29 -17.71 18.76
N ILE A 205 -14.67 -16.43 18.65
CA ILE A 205 -16.04 -15.98 18.88
C ILE A 205 -16.96 -16.40 17.73
N PHE A 206 -16.63 -15.98 16.50
CA PHE A 206 -17.57 -16.08 15.37
C PHE A 206 -17.50 -17.41 14.62
N SER A 207 -16.36 -18.09 14.67
CA SER A 207 -16.19 -19.35 13.98
C SER A 207 -16.40 -20.56 14.93
N LEU A 208 -15.70 -20.59 16.06
CA LEU A 208 -15.74 -21.76 16.94
C LEU A 208 -16.92 -21.73 17.92
N HIS A 209 -17.27 -20.55 18.47
CA HIS A 209 -18.35 -20.47 19.47
C HIS A 209 -19.73 -20.28 18.83
N LEU A 210 -19.84 -19.34 17.88
CA LEU A 210 -21.10 -19.01 17.22
C LEU A 210 -21.35 -19.82 15.93
N ASN A 211 -20.35 -20.52 15.38
CA ASN A 211 -20.42 -21.31 14.15
C ASN A 211 -21.00 -20.53 12.93
N LEU A 212 -20.78 -19.20 12.87
CA LEU A 212 -21.31 -18.33 11.80
C LEU A 212 -20.45 -18.34 10.55
N PHE A 213 -19.14 -18.51 10.72
CA PHE A 213 -18.14 -18.46 9.65
C PHE A 213 -17.19 -19.65 9.73
N PRO A 214 -16.62 -20.09 8.59
CA PRO A 214 -15.57 -21.10 8.58
C PRO A 214 -14.32 -20.64 9.33
N SER A 215 -13.62 -21.56 10.00
CA SER A 215 -12.42 -21.27 10.77
C SER A 215 -11.14 -21.23 9.91
N MET A 216 -11.10 -21.94 8.80
CA MET A 216 -9.88 -22.12 7.98
C MET A 216 -10.22 -22.24 6.50
N GLY A 217 -9.23 -21.91 5.62
CA GLY A 217 -9.29 -22.10 4.19
C GLY A 217 -9.74 -20.87 3.39
N THR A 218 -9.89 -21.05 2.06
CA THR A 218 -10.15 -19.98 1.10
C THR A 218 -11.29 -20.27 0.10
N GLY A 219 -12.10 -21.27 0.34
CA GLY A 219 -13.06 -21.79 -0.64
C GLY A 219 -14.21 -20.85 -1.06
N SER A 220 -14.49 -19.77 -0.32
CA SER A 220 -15.57 -18.83 -0.62
C SER A 220 -15.38 -17.47 0.07
N LEU A 221 -16.19 -16.47 -0.29
CA LEU A 221 -16.22 -15.17 0.38
C LEU A 221 -16.46 -15.27 1.89
N ARG A 222 -17.19 -16.31 2.34
CA ARG A 222 -17.41 -16.56 3.79
C ARG A 222 -16.11 -16.90 4.52
N HIS A 223 -15.16 -17.61 3.87
CA HIS A 223 -13.84 -17.90 4.43
C HIS A 223 -12.97 -16.64 4.51
N MET A 224 -13.14 -15.70 3.58
CA MET A 224 -12.34 -14.48 3.52
C MET A 224 -12.86 -13.36 4.44
N PHE A 225 -14.13 -13.42 4.87
CA PHE A 225 -14.76 -12.31 5.60
C PHE A 225 -14.12 -12.05 6.96
N LEU A 226 -13.98 -13.07 7.82
CA LEU A 226 -13.36 -12.92 9.15
C LEU A 226 -11.90 -12.51 9.08
N PRO A 227 -11.04 -13.13 8.25
CA PRO A 227 -9.68 -12.67 8.01
C PRO A 227 -9.62 -11.20 7.55
N ALA A 228 -10.47 -10.84 6.59
CA ALA A 228 -10.53 -9.47 6.08
C ALA A 228 -11.01 -8.47 7.15
N LEU A 229 -11.99 -8.86 7.96
CA LEU A 229 -12.47 -8.05 9.08
C LEU A 229 -11.36 -7.84 10.14
N ALA A 230 -10.63 -8.89 10.48
CA ALA A 230 -9.51 -8.81 11.43
C ALA A 230 -8.44 -7.82 10.97
N LEU A 231 -8.10 -7.89 9.69
CA LEU A 231 -7.14 -6.99 9.06
C LEU A 231 -7.69 -5.56 8.95
N ALA A 232 -8.99 -5.41 8.69
CA ALA A 232 -9.65 -4.12 8.53
C ALA A 232 -9.77 -3.33 9.84
N LEU A 233 -10.02 -3.99 10.98
CA LEU A 233 -10.35 -3.31 12.24
C LEU A 233 -9.29 -2.33 12.72
N ASN A 234 -8.01 -2.65 12.55
CA ASN A 234 -6.92 -1.73 12.87
C ASN A 234 -6.96 -0.47 12.00
N MET A 235 -7.17 -0.65 10.69
CA MET A 235 -7.32 0.45 9.75
C MET A 235 -8.61 1.25 10.01
N VAL A 236 -9.74 0.60 10.33
CA VAL A 236 -10.99 1.25 10.73
C VAL A 236 -10.74 2.21 11.88
N ALA A 237 -10.04 1.74 12.90
CA ALA A 237 -9.76 2.51 14.10
C ALA A 237 -8.96 3.78 13.82
N LEU A 238 -7.90 3.69 13.05
CA LEU A 238 -7.06 4.84 12.73
C LEU A 238 -7.74 5.78 11.73
N THR A 239 -8.33 5.23 10.66
CA THR A 239 -9.00 6.01 9.61
C THR A 239 -10.24 6.75 10.15
N SER A 240 -11.05 6.12 11.02
CA SER A 240 -12.21 6.79 11.63
C SER A 240 -11.80 7.95 12.53
N ARG A 241 -10.69 7.82 13.25
CA ARG A 241 -10.14 8.87 14.10
C ARG A 241 -9.66 10.08 13.29
N ILE A 242 -8.98 9.83 12.16
CA ILE A 242 -8.55 10.91 11.26
C ILE A 242 -9.76 11.56 10.60
N THR A 243 -10.71 10.77 10.10
CA THR A 243 -11.95 11.28 9.53
C THR A 243 -12.70 12.16 10.53
N ARG A 244 -12.78 11.74 11.80
CA ARG A 244 -13.37 12.55 12.86
C ARG A 244 -12.67 13.91 13.02
N THR A 245 -11.35 13.91 13.11
CA THR A 245 -10.56 15.15 13.34
C THR A 245 -10.74 16.11 12.16
N THR A 246 -10.53 15.64 10.93
CA THR A 246 -10.67 16.47 9.73
C THR A 246 -12.10 16.96 9.54
N MET A 247 -13.10 16.12 9.82
CA MET A 247 -14.51 16.55 9.78
C MET A 247 -14.82 17.66 10.79
N ILE A 248 -14.29 17.60 12.01
CA ILE A 248 -14.48 18.65 13.03
C ILE A 248 -13.87 19.97 12.53
N GLU A 249 -12.67 19.93 11.96
CA GLU A 249 -12.02 21.11 11.39
C GLU A 249 -12.86 21.71 10.24
N GLN A 250 -13.31 20.88 9.30
CA GLN A 250 -14.12 21.33 8.19
C GLN A 250 -15.46 21.91 8.64
N LEU A 251 -16.14 21.26 9.59
CA LEU A 251 -17.43 21.74 10.11
C LEU A 251 -17.32 23.09 10.85
N GLY A 252 -16.13 23.45 11.33
CA GLY A 252 -15.85 24.75 11.95
C GLY A 252 -15.51 25.87 10.98
N SER A 253 -15.35 25.60 9.69
CA SER A 253 -14.87 26.56 8.68
C SER A 253 -15.95 27.58 8.24
N ASP A 254 -15.52 28.73 7.72
CA ASP A 254 -16.42 29.83 7.34
C ASP A 254 -17.30 29.50 6.13
N TYR A 255 -16.84 28.66 5.19
CA TYR A 255 -17.67 28.24 4.06
C TYR A 255 -18.84 27.35 4.52
N ILE A 256 -18.69 26.59 5.58
CA ILE A 256 -19.77 25.81 6.20
C ILE A 256 -20.77 26.74 6.89
N ARG A 257 -20.31 27.77 7.59
CA ARG A 257 -21.18 28.81 8.17
C ARG A 257 -22.00 29.49 7.10
N THR A 258 -21.37 29.86 5.97
CA THR A 258 -22.03 30.46 4.81
C THR A 258 -23.07 29.52 4.21
N ALA A 259 -22.76 28.24 4.03
CA ALA A 259 -23.69 27.25 3.51
C ALA A 259 -24.90 27.07 4.43
N THR A 260 -24.69 27.07 5.74
CA THR A 260 -25.77 26.99 6.73
C THR A 260 -26.62 28.23 6.76
N ALA A 261 -26.03 29.42 6.63
CA ALA A 261 -26.76 30.70 6.56
C ALA A 261 -27.66 30.80 5.28
N LYS A 262 -27.25 30.14 4.18
CA LYS A 262 -28.04 30.01 2.95
C LYS A 262 -29.22 29.01 3.06
N GLY A 263 -29.43 28.40 4.23
CA GLY A 263 -30.52 27.44 4.46
C GLY A 263 -30.29 26.05 3.87
N ILE A 264 -29.06 25.69 3.52
CA ILE A 264 -28.77 24.36 2.99
C ILE A 264 -28.99 23.30 4.11
N PRO A 265 -29.74 22.21 3.83
CA PRO A 265 -30.08 21.22 4.83
C PRO A 265 -28.81 20.54 5.40
N ARG A 266 -28.79 20.31 6.71
CA ARG A 266 -27.63 19.87 7.48
C ARG A 266 -26.95 18.60 6.92
N TRP A 267 -27.73 17.62 6.46
CA TRP A 267 -27.17 16.40 5.86
C TRP A 267 -26.33 16.69 4.61
N ARG A 268 -26.79 17.65 3.76
CA ARG A 268 -26.06 18.08 2.56
C ARG A 268 -24.80 18.87 2.93
N VAL A 269 -24.86 19.73 3.95
CA VAL A 269 -23.68 20.42 4.49
C VAL A 269 -22.63 19.43 4.95
N VAL A 270 -23.03 18.38 5.68
CA VAL A 270 -22.12 17.36 6.20
C VAL A 270 -21.53 16.50 5.07
N LEU A 271 -22.37 15.91 4.21
CA LEU A 271 -21.90 14.90 3.24
C LEU A 271 -21.30 15.51 1.97
N THR A 272 -21.81 16.65 1.50
CA THR A 272 -21.37 17.23 0.23
C THR A 272 -20.29 18.29 0.43
N TYR A 273 -20.38 19.12 1.47
CA TYR A 273 -19.46 20.22 1.68
C TYR A 273 -18.31 19.85 2.62
N ALA A 274 -18.61 19.33 3.82
CA ALA A 274 -17.58 19.04 4.81
C ALA A 274 -16.82 17.75 4.47
N LEU A 275 -17.51 16.63 4.20
CA LEU A 275 -16.88 15.33 3.96
C LEU A 275 -15.98 15.35 2.73
N LYS A 276 -16.40 15.98 1.63
CA LYS A 276 -15.59 16.07 0.41
C LYS A 276 -14.19 16.63 0.69
N ASN A 277 -14.11 17.70 1.48
CA ASN A 277 -12.83 18.31 1.83
C ASN A 277 -12.09 17.54 2.92
N ALA A 278 -12.82 16.93 3.86
CA ALA A 278 -12.23 16.09 4.91
C ALA A 278 -11.61 14.79 4.36
N LEU A 279 -12.08 14.27 3.22
CA LEU A 279 -11.55 13.05 2.61
C LEU A 279 -10.12 13.20 2.10
N ILE A 280 -9.64 14.40 1.76
CA ILE A 280 -8.28 14.58 1.21
C ILE A 280 -7.21 14.05 2.18
N PRO A 281 -7.12 14.50 3.45
CA PRO A 281 -6.17 13.94 4.41
C PRO A 281 -6.46 12.47 4.76
N VAL A 282 -7.73 12.06 4.76
CA VAL A 282 -8.14 10.68 5.05
C VAL A 282 -7.57 9.72 4.01
N ILE A 283 -7.73 10.03 2.72
CA ILE A 283 -7.19 9.22 1.62
C ILE A 283 -5.68 9.07 1.76
N THR A 284 -4.96 10.14 2.09
CA THR A 284 -3.50 10.10 2.29
C THR A 284 -3.08 9.07 3.31
N VAL A 285 -3.65 9.13 4.50
CA VAL A 285 -3.27 8.22 5.59
C VAL A 285 -3.74 6.80 5.32
N THR A 286 -4.94 6.65 4.78
CA THR A 286 -5.53 5.35 4.42
C THR A 286 -4.65 4.59 3.44
N SER A 287 -4.03 5.30 2.53
CA SER A 287 -3.16 4.76 1.50
C SER A 287 -1.93 4.05 2.06
N VAL A 288 -1.24 4.73 2.97
CA VAL A 288 -0.09 4.14 3.68
C VAL A 288 -0.52 2.91 4.47
N GLN A 289 -1.74 2.93 5.03
CA GLN A 289 -2.26 1.81 5.80
C GLN A 289 -2.59 0.59 4.93
N ILE A 290 -3.14 0.77 3.73
CA ILE A 290 -3.39 -0.33 2.79
C ILE A 290 -2.07 -1.05 2.47
N GLY A 291 -0.98 -0.31 2.25
CA GLY A 291 0.34 -0.91 2.07
C GLY A 291 0.78 -1.73 3.29
N SER A 292 0.60 -1.21 4.51
CA SER A 292 0.96 -1.93 5.74
C SER A 292 0.10 -3.17 6.00
N MET A 293 -1.11 -3.25 5.44
CA MET A 293 -1.96 -4.44 5.50
C MET A 293 -1.31 -5.69 4.90
N LEU A 294 -0.41 -5.54 3.91
CA LEU A 294 0.32 -6.68 3.35
C LEU A 294 1.15 -7.41 4.41
N VAL A 295 1.76 -6.66 5.33
CA VAL A 295 2.52 -7.25 6.45
C VAL A 295 1.58 -7.95 7.42
N GLY A 296 0.45 -7.31 7.74
CA GLY A 296 -0.60 -7.90 8.58
C GLY A 296 -1.23 -9.15 7.97
N ALA A 297 -1.39 -9.17 6.64
CA ALA A 297 -1.96 -10.28 5.90
C ALA A 297 -1.16 -11.59 6.11
N VAL A 298 0.17 -11.53 6.19
CA VAL A 298 1.03 -12.70 6.46
C VAL A 298 0.59 -13.41 7.76
N LEU A 299 0.37 -12.64 8.82
CA LEU A 299 -0.05 -13.17 10.11
C LEU A 299 -1.49 -13.71 10.07
N VAL A 300 -2.40 -12.97 9.46
CA VAL A 300 -3.82 -13.35 9.35
C VAL A 300 -3.99 -14.60 8.50
N GLU A 301 -3.30 -14.70 7.36
CA GLU A 301 -3.28 -15.89 6.50
C GLU A 301 -2.81 -17.13 7.26
N THR A 302 -1.81 -16.95 8.13
CA THR A 302 -1.29 -18.06 8.94
C THR A 302 -2.32 -18.49 10.00
N VAL A 303 -2.98 -17.57 10.68
CA VAL A 303 -4.01 -17.85 11.69
C VAL A 303 -5.18 -18.61 11.06
N PHE A 304 -5.65 -18.20 9.89
CA PHE A 304 -6.81 -18.80 9.20
C PHE A 304 -6.42 -19.89 8.18
N ALA A 305 -5.15 -20.27 8.11
CA ALA A 305 -4.62 -21.28 7.17
C ALA A 305 -5.08 -21.05 5.72
N MET A 306 -4.97 -19.82 5.24
CA MET A 306 -5.56 -19.37 3.96
C MET A 306 -4.76 -19.77 2.73
N GLY A 307 -3.64 -20.42 2.80
CA GLY A 307 -2.85 -20.78 1.62
C GLY A 307 -2.44 -19.61 0.70
N GLY A 308 -2.29 -18.41 1.24
CA GLY A 308 -1.78 -17.25 0.52
C GLY A 308 -0.26 -17.14 0.55
N LEU A 309 0.28 -16.01 0.04
CA LEU A 309 1.72 -15.74 -0.02
C LEU A 309 2.37 -15.66 1.36
N GLY A 310 1.64 -15.13 2.36
CA GLY A 310 2.16 -15.00 3.72
C GLY A 310 2.39 -16.35 4.38
N GLY A 311 1.44 -17.28 4.27
CA GLY A 311 1.59 -18.64 4.76
C GLY A 311 2.72 -19.40 4.05
N LEU A 312 2.83 -19.21 2.73
CA LEU A 312 3.94 -19.77 1.94
C LEU A 312 5.29 -19.21 2.37
N LEU A 313 5.39 -17.90 2.61
CA LEU A 313 6.61 -17.23 3.08
C LEU A 313 7.07 -17.80 4.43
N ILE A 314 6.17 -17.93 5.41
CA ILE A 314 6.52 -18.49 6.73
C ILE A 314 7.01 -19.95 6.60
N THR A 315 6.37 -20.74 5.73
CA THR A 315 6.78 -22.12 5.48
C THR A 315 8.15 -22.16 4.81
N ALA A 316 8.40 -21.29 3.83
CA ALA A 316 9.69 -21.18 3.15
C ALA A 316 10.82 -20.76 4.10
N ILE A 317 10.56 -19.80 5.00
CA ILE A 317 11.55 -19.37 6.03
C ILE A 317 11.91 -20.54 6.94
N LYS A 318 10.90 -21.26 7.48
CA LYS A 318 11.11 -22.42 8.37
C LYS A 318 11.87 -23.55 7.69
N ALA A 319 11.68 -23.69 6.38
CA ALA A 319 12.33 -24.73 5.57
C ALA A 319 13.67 -24.26 4.97
N SER A 320 14.12 -23.01 5.21
CA SER A 320 15.31 -22.41 4.61
C SER A 320 15.32 -22.49 3.07
N ASP A 321 14.14 -22.31 2.47
CA ASP A 321 13.95 -22.30 1.01
C ASP A 321 14.27 -20.90 0.47
N TYR A 322 15.53 -20.64 0.23
CA TYR A 322 16.05 -19.31 -0.07
C TYR A 322 15.44 -18.67 -1.31
N PRO A 323 15.36 -19.35 -2.49
CA PRO A 323 14.75 -18.74 -3.68
C PRO A 323 13.30 -18.34 -3.43
N LEU A 324 12.55 -19.18 -2.72
CA LEU A 324 11.14 -18.93 -2.42
C LEU A 324 10.97 -17.74 -1.46
N VAL A 325 11.81 -17.63 -0.43
CA VAL A 325 11.81 -16.48 0.50
C VAL A 325 12.17 -15.19 -0.23
N GLN A 326 13.20 -15.23 -1.07
CA GLN A 326 13.65 -14.07 -1.86
C GLN A 326 12.57 -13.61 -2.83
N GLY A 327 12.01 -14.53 -3.61
CA GLY A 327 10.98 -14.24 -4.61
C GLY A 327 9.71 -13.67 -4.00
N ILE A 328 9.17 -14.30 -2.94
CA ILE A 328 7.95 -13.81 -2.27
C ILE A 328 8.18 -12.45 -1.64
N THR A 329 9.31 -12.25 -0.93
CA THR A 329 9.56 -10.99 -0.24
C THR A 329 9.77 -9.84 -1.24
N LEU A 330 10.51 -10.07 -2.32
CA LEU A 330 10.70 -9.08 -3.38
C LEU A 330 9.35 -8.71 -4.02
N LEU A 331 8.50 -9.70 -4.29
CA LEU A 331 7.17 -9.47 -4.84
C LEU A 331 6.27 -8.68 -3.88
N LEU A 332 6.25 -9.03 -2.58
CA LEU A 332 5.44 -8.29 -1.59
C LEU A 332 5.86 -6.83 -1.50
N VAL A 333 7.17 -6.55 -1.55
CA VAL A 333 7.68 -5.17 -1.61
C VAL A 333 7.27 -4.49 -2.90
N PHE A 334 7.35 -5.18 -4.03
CA PHE A 334 6.89 -4.64 -5.32
C PHE A 334 5.39 -4.31 -5.30
N ILE A 335 4.55 -5.20 -4.78
CA ILE A 335 3.10 -4.96 -4.60
C ILE A 335 2.86 -3.76 -3.69
N PHE A 336 3.58 -3.67 -2.57
CA PHE A 336 3.52 -2.51 -1.68
C PHE A 336 3.80 -1.19 -2.41
N MET A 337 4.84 -1.18 -3.23
CA MET A 337 5.22 0.02 -4.02
C MET A 337 4.18 0.33 -5.10
N CYS A 338 3.62 -0.68 -5.76
CA CYS A 338 2.52 -0.50 -6.72
C CYS A 338 1.27 0.09 -6.05
N ILE A 339 0.89 -0.37 -4.86
CA ILE A 339 -0.21 0.20 -4.10
C ILE A 339 0.06 1.67 -3.79
N ASN A 340 1.26 2.01 -3.30
CA ASN A 340 1.64 3.40 -3.03
C ASN A 340 1.61 4.25 -4.30
N LEU A 341 2.08 3.72 -5.45
CA LEU A 341 2.03 4.42 -6.72
C LEU A 341 0.58 4.73 -7.15
N VAL A 342 -0.33 3.75 -7.05
CA VAL A 342 -1.76 3.94 -7.36
C VAL A 342 -2.35 5.06 -6.49
N VAL A 343 -1.97 5.08 -5.25
CA VAL A 343 -2.42 6.09 -4.30
C VAL A 343 -1.84 7.46 -4.59
N ASP A 344 -0.57 7.55 -4.93
CA ASP A 344 0.07 8.81 -5.35
C ASP A 344 -0.64 9.40 -6.60
N VAL A 345 -1.08 8.51 -7.52
CA VAL A 345 -1.88 8.90 -8.68
C VAL A 345 -3.26 9.43 -8.26
N LEU A 346 -3.95 8.70 -7.38
CA LEU A 346 -5.24 9.15 -6.85
C LEU A 346 -5.10 10.52 -6.16
N TYR A 347 -4.01 10.70 -5.42
CA TYR A 347 -3.70 11.97 -4.79
C TYR A 347 -3.51 13.11 -5.81
N ALA A 348 -2.70 12.86 -6.84
CA ALA A 348 -2.47 13.83 -7.92
C ALA A 348 -3.74 14.19 -8.70
N VAL A 349 -4.74 13.29 -8.73
CA VAL A 349 -6.05 13.54 -9.35
C VAL A 349 -6.96 14.35 -8.43
N LEU A 350 -6.97 14.05 -7.13
CA LEU A 350 -7.88 14.66 -6.15
C LEU A 350 -7.43 16.03 -5.66
N ASP A 351 -6.12 16.26 -5.52
CA ASP A 351 -5.56 17.55 -5.12
C ASP A 351 -4.62 18.13 -6.18
N PRO A 352 -5.14 19.02 -7.04
CA PRO A 352 -4.31 19.68 -8.07
C PRO A 352 -3.22 20.60 -7.51
N ARG A 353 -3.23 20.93 -6.20
CA ARG A 353 -2.23 21.82 -5.57
C ARG A 353 -0.87 21.15 -5.38
N ILE A 354 -0.82 19.81 -5.34
CA ILE A 354 0.43 19.04 -5.12
C ILE A 354 1.26 18.95 -6.40
N ARG A 355 0.68 19.24 -7.54
CA ARG A 355 1.34 19.14 -8.86
C ARG A 355 2.43 20.20 -9.08
N LEU A 356 2.61 21.16 -8.18
CA LEU A 356 3.50 22.31 -8.31
C LEU A 356 4.76 22.24 -7.41
N LYS A 357 5.01 21.13 -6.75
CA LYS A 357 6.25 20.85 -6.04
C LYS A 357 6.86 19.56 -6.61
#